data_6ab49ae3498d8630403ccd0941231f04
#
_entry.id   6ab49ae3498d8630403ccd0941231f04
#
_cell.length_a   1.000
_cell.length_b   1.000
_cell.length_c   1.000
_cell.angle_alpha   90.00
_cell.angle_beta   90.00
_cell.angle_gamma   90.00
#
_symmetry.space_group_name_H-M   'P 1'
#
loop_
_entity.id
_entity.type
_entity.pdbx_description
1 polymer ?
#
loop_
_entity_poly.entity_id
_entity_poly.type
_entity_poly.pdbx_seq_one_letter_code
_entity_poly.pdbx_strand_id
1 'polypeptide(L)'
;KKMMNGEKVAGCERCYKEEEWGNEQTYRKIWNHIYGDKYTELVENSTTKDGHLNTMQFYRWDFRFSNLCNLACTTCGPNCSSLWVEILEKMGNSTHGQKFKTSSQNKKLFFDTIIGQANIVDQIYFAGGEPLIQPEHYEILKHIDSINRIDKIEFLYSTNLTQISYKDQNFVEYWKNMKNLKILVSLDEIDESRLNYIRYPAKLPAIIENIKILNENLTTEKQRWMVTPTWNILNTHRIKNFVEYFHENNLFPQAFYQSSEWEGDIHNIILLHPNYLSISAAPDFWKEHLKKQLNIYEEWYKDQIIPLKNWHVRDVSIQRFDHEIKRFYNALNDEITIDSSYHQNMLEPLDKIDRKSTRLNSSHITISYAV
;
A
#
# COMPACT_ATOMS: atom_id res chain seq x y z
N LYS A 1 -4.99 13.14 28.21
CA LYS A 1 -4.63 14.28 29.09
C LYS A 1 -3.28 14.86 28.74
N LYS A 2 -2.16 14.06 28.74
CA LYS A 2 -0.81 14.58 28.40
C LYS A 2 -0.78 15.24 27.02
N MET A 3 -1.29 14.56 25.97
CA MET A 3 -1.34 15.11 24.60
C MET A 3 -2.18 16.39 24.50
N MET A 4 -3.30 16.47 25.21
CA MET A 4 -4.13 17.68 25.24
C MET A 4 -3.40 18.87 25.91
N ASN A 5 -2.45 18.59 26.81
CA ASN A 5 -1.58 19.60 27.42
C ASN A 5 -0.35 19.94 26.55
N GLY A 6 -0.27 19.41 25.33
CA GLY A 6 0.93 19.62 24.47
C GLY A 6 2.14 18.79 24.85
N GLU A 7 2.02 17.87 25.82
CA GLU A 7 3.14 17.03 26.25
C GLU A 7 3.41 15.90 25.22
N LYS A 8 4.67 15.62 24.94
CA LYS A 8 5.07 14.45 24.15
C LYS A 8 4.78 13.17 24.94
N VAL A 9 4.19 12.17 24.27
CA VAL A 9 3.84 10.88 24.89
C VAL A 9 4.57 9.74 24.20
N ALA A 10 4.95 8.73 24.98
CA ALA A 10 5.50 7.48 24.46
C ALA A 10 4.52 6.82 23.48
N GLY A 11 5.01 6.21 22.44
CA GLY A 11 4.21 5.63 21.35
C GLY A 11 3.94 6.58 20.17
N CYS A 12 4.16 7.90 20.33
CA CYS A 12 4.14 8.88 19.23
C CYS A 12 5.54 9.36 18.83
N GLU A 13 6.59 8.76 19.37
CA GLU A 13 7.99 9.16 19.18
C GLU A 13 8.39 9.22 17.70
N ARG A 14 7.93 8.26 16.91
CA ARG A 14 8.18 8.24 15.45
C ARG A 14 7.64 9.51 14.78
N CYS A 15 6.39 9.86 15.04
CA CYS A 15 5.79 11.07 14.47
C CYS A 15 6.53 12.32 14.90
N TYR A 16 6.89 12.44 16.18
CA TYR A 16 7.64 13.59 16.68
C TYR A 16 9.01 13.71 16.02
N LYS A 17 9.72 12.59 15.84
CA LYS A 17 11.01 12.56 15.16
C LYS A 17 10.90 12.95 13.69
N GLU A 18 9.92 12.45 12.99
CA GLU A 18 9.64 12.82 11.60
C GLU A 18 9.28 14.32 11.48
N GLU A 19 8.53 14.86 12.44
CA GLU A 19 8.20 16.28 12.51
C GLU A 19 9.42 17.17 12.79
N GLU A 20 10.35 16.73 13.63
CA GLU A 20 11.63 17.38 13.86
C GLU A 20 12.50 17.42 12.58
N TRP A 21 12.34 16.42 11.68
CA TRP A 21 12.99 16.41 10.37
C TRP A 21 12.25 17.24 9.30
N GLY A 22 11.18 17.94 9.68
CA GLY A 22 10.39 18.79 8.79
C GLY A 22 9.29 18.07 8.02
N ASN A 23 8.93 16.84 8.42
CA ASN A 23 7.79 16.15 7.82
C ASN A 23 6.47 16.77 8.32
N GLU A 24 5.82 17.56 7.45
CA GLU A 24 4.52 18.15 7.75
C GLU A 24 3.35 17.17 7.56
N GLN A 25 3.60 15.99 7.00
CA GLN A 25 2.59 14.97 6.69
C GLN A 25 2.70 13.72 7.56
N THR A 26 3.04 13.89 8.83
CA THR A 26 2.97 12.77 9.77
C THR A 26 1.52 12.35 10.01
N TYR A 27 1.30 11.06 10.29
CA TYR A 27 -0.04 10.55 10.62
C TYR A 27 -0.71 11.40 11.70
N ARG A 28 0.02 11.83 12.72
CA ARG A 28 -0.49 12.68 13.80
C ARG A 28 -1.01 14.02 13.27
N LYS A 29 -0.25 14.71 12.43
CA LYS A 29 -0.66 16.01 11.86
C LYS A 29 -1.81 15.85 10.88
N ILE A 30 -1.75 14.86 9.97
CA ILE A 30 -2.82 14.57 9.03
C ILE A 30 -4.14 14.31 9.77
N TRP A 31 -4.12 13.41 10.75
CA TRP A 31 -5.36 13.06 11.46
C TRP A 31 -5.87 14.18 12.34
N ASN A 32 -5.00 14.97 12.96
CA ASN A 32 -5.42 16.16 13.67
C ASN A 32 -6.03 17.20 12.72
N HIS A 33 -5.51 17.38 11.53
CA HIS A 33 -6.08 18.27 10.52
C HIS A 33 -7.46 17.79 10.03
N ILE A 34 -7.60 16.48 9.73
CA ILE A 34 -8.86 15.93 9.21
C ILE A 34 -9.96 15.90 10.29
N TYR A 35 -9.61 15.57 11.51
CA TYR A 35 -10.57 15.26 12.56
C TYR A 35 -10.56 16.23 13.75
N GLY A 36 -9.50 17.03 13.92
CA GLY A 36 -9.33 17.88 15.09
C GLY A 36 -10.54 18.80 15.33
N ASP A 37 -10.94 19.54 14.32
CA ASP A 37 -12.06 20.47 14.44
C ASP A 37 -13.42 19.76 14.48
N LYS A 38 -13.58 18.70 13.69
CA LYS A 38 -14.84 17.95 13.57
C LYS A 38 -15.24 17.21 14.84
N TYR A 39 -14.26 16.71 15.61
CA TYR A 39 -14.53 15.83 16.75
C TYR A 39 -14.09 16.39 18.10
N THR A 40 -13.57 17.60 18.16
CA THR A 40 -13.15 18.22 19.43
C THR A 40 -14.30 18.27 20.44
N GLU A 41 -15.45 18.79 20.06
CA GLU A 41 -16.64 18.84 20.91
C GLU A 41 -17.10 17.43 21.34
N LEU A 42 -17.06 16.47 20.44
CA LEU A 42 -17.42 15.08 20.76
C LEU A 42 -16.46 14.46 21.77
N VAL A 43 -15.15 14.69 21.63
CA VAL A 43 -14.14 14.21 22.57
C VAL A 43 -14.33 14.86 23.94
N GLU A 44 -14.60 16.16 23.99
CA GLU A 44 -14.87 16.89 25.24
C GLU A 44 -16.11 16.36 25.94
N ASN A 45 -17.19 16.10 25.20
CA ASN A 45 -18.45 15.58 25.75
C ASN A 45 -18.39 14.10 26.14
N SER A 46 -17.53 13.30 25.50
CA SER A 46 -17.39 11.87 25.77
C SER A 46 -16.31 11.53 26.79
N THR A 47 -15.48 12.50 27.19
CA THR A 47 -14.33 12.29 28.06
C THR A 47 -14.53 13.01 29.41
N THR A 48 -14.37 12.28 30.49
CA THR A 48 -14.43 12.85 31.85
C THR A 48 -13.20 13.73 32.14
N LYS A 49 -13.28 14.58 33.18
CA LYS A 49 -12.16 15.49 33.57
C LYS A 49 -10.85 14.77 33.92
N ASP A 50 -10.94 13.55 34.40
CA ASP A 50 -9.78 12.68 34.71
C ASP A 50 -9.28 11.87 33.50
N GLY A 51 -9.92 12.03 32.33
CA GLY A 51 -9.50 11.43 31.08
C GLY A 51 -10.06 10.05 30.77
N HIS A 52 -11.11 9.61 31.51
CA HIS A 52 -11.84 8.40 31.15
C HIS A 52 -12.82 8.67 29.98
N LEU A 53 -12.93 7.68 29.10
CA LEU A 53 -13.84 7.73 27.97
C LEU A 53 -15.17 7.06 28.37
N ASN A 54 -16.26 7.82 28.34
CA ASN A 54 -17.60 7.33 28.68
C ASN A 54 -18.19 6.42 27.60
N THR A 55 -17.89 6.75 26.33
CA THR A 55 -18.39 6.00 25.17
C THR A 55 -17.29 5.92 24.13
N MET A 56 -16.96 4.70 23.72
CA MET A 56 -15.98 4.48 22.65
C MET A 56 -16.69 4.49 21.29
N GLN A 57 -16.32 5.41 20.42
CA GLN A 57 -16.87 5.55 19.07
C GLN A 57 -15.74 5.51 18.05
N PHE A 58 -15.94 4.72 16.98
CA PHE A 58 -14.96 4.54 15.92
C PHE A 58 -15.52 5.11 14.62
N TYR A 59 -15.08 6.28 14.24
CA TYR A 59 -15.47 6.95 12.98
C TYR A 59 -14.66 6.47 11.78
N ARG A 60 -13.49 5.89 12.03
CA ARG A 60 -12.64 5.30 11.02
C ARG A 60 -12.30 3.87 11.39
N TRP A 61 -12.52 2.97 10.42
CA TRP A 61 -12.18 1.56 10.56
C TRP A 61 -11.03 1.20 9.62
N ASP A 62 -9.97 0.58 10.16
CA ASP A 62 -8.86 -0.02 9.41
C ASP A 62 -8.92 -1.53 9.62
N PHE A 63 -9.37 -2.25 8.61
CA PHE A 63 -9.55 -3.69 8.68
C PHE A 63 -8.38 -4.44 8.07
N ARG A 64 -7.74 -5.26 8.90
CA ARG A 64 -6.73 -6.24 8.55
C ARG A 64 -7.13 -7.57 9.18
N PHE A 65 -8.15 -8.21 8.61
CA PHE A 65 -8.83 -9.36 9.22
C PHE A 65 -7.89 -10.53 9.51
N SER A 66 -6.99 -10.83 8.56
CA SER A 66 -6.02 -11.91 8.70
C SER A 66 -4.83 -11.70 7.75
N ASN A 67 -3.86 -12.63 7.83
CA ASN A 67 -2.78 -12.71 6.84
C ASN A 67 -3.17 -13.53 5.59
N LEU A 68 -4.45 -13.83 5.36
CA LEU A 68 -4.90 -14.54 4.17
C LEU A 68 -4.53 -13.70 2.93
N CYS A 69 -3.62 -14.23 2.12
CA CYS A 69 -3.15 -13.61 0.90
C CYS A 69 -2.75 -14.68 -0.11
N ASN A 70 -3.07 -14.43 -1.36
CA ASN A 70 -2.73 -15.31 -2.48
C ASN A 70 -1.37 -15.00 -3.11
N LEU A 71 -0.62 -14.02 -2.57
CA LEU A 71 0.74 -13.69 -3.01
C LEU A 71 1.75 -13.81 -1.86
N ALA A 72 3.00 -14.15 -2.22
CA ALA A 72 4.17 -14.16 -1.35
C ALA A 72 5.20 -13.12 -1.86
N CYS A 73 4.89 -11.84 -1.67
CA CYS A 73 5.74 -10.75 -2.12
C CYS A 73 7.07 -10.74 -1.35
N THR A 74 8.18 -10.39 -2.01
CA THR A 74 9.53 -10.31 -1.39
C THR A 74 9.61 -9.27 -0.27
N THR A 75 8.77 -8.24 -0.34
CA THR A 75 8.65 -7.17 0.67
C THR A 75 7.76 -7.53 1.85
N CYS A 76 7.09 -8.70 1.80
CA CYS A 76 6.20 -9.20 2.84
C CYS A 76 6.83 -10.41 3.56
N GLY A 77 6.12 -10.90 4.59
CA GLY A 77 6.51 -12.10 5.32
C GLY A 77 5.29 -12.89 5.79
N PRO A 78 5.49 -13.98 6.56
CA PRO A 78 4.41 -14.87 7.02
C PRO A 78 3.37 -14.16 7.89
N ASN A 79 3.72 -13.03 8.48
CA ASN A 79 2.78 -12.21 9.26
C ASN A 79 1.73 -11.52 8.39
N CYS A 80 2.04 -11.27 7.12
CA CYS A 80 1.21 -10.53 6.18
C CYS A 80 0.69 -11.39 5.03
N SER A 81 1.20 -12.64 4.88
CA SER A 81 0.78 -13.53 3.81
C SER A 81 0.75 -14.99 4.27
N SER A 82 -0.41 -15.63 4.11
CA SER A 82 -0.57 -17.05 4.36
C SER A 82 0.17 -17.93 3.34
N LEU A 83 0.37 -17.43 2.13
CA LEU A 83 1.17 -18.16 1.12
C LEU A 83 2.64 -18.24 1.54
N TRP A 84 3.19 -17.21 2.18
CA TRP A 84 4.53 -17.27 2.79
C TRP A 84 4.62 -18.35 3.84
N VAL A 85 3.60 -18.53 4.69
CA VAL A 85 3.56 -19.60 5.70
C VAL A 85 3.65 -20.96 5.00
N GLU A 86 2.85 -21.19 3.94
CA GLU A 86 2.87 -22.46 3.19
C GLU A 86 4.24 -22.73 2.55
N ILE A 87 4.87 -21.70 1.99
CA ILE A 87 6.20 -21.81 1.38
C ILE A 87 7.24 -22.18 2.43
N LEU A 88 7.28 -21.48 3.56
CA LEU A 88 8.23 -21.74 4.64
C LEU A 88 8.06 -23.14 5.24
N GLU A 89 6.83 -23.59 5.45
CA GLU A 89 6.55 -24.95 5.92
C GLU A 89 7.06 -26.02 4.93
N LYS A 90 6.80 -25.86 3.63
CA LYS A 90 7.34 -26.74 2.58
C LYS A 90 8.86 -26.79 2.52
N MET A 91 9.52 -25.77 3.03
CA MET A 91 10.98 -25.68 3.15
C MET A 91 11.53 -26.25 4.45
N GLY A 92 10.66 -26.72 5.35
CA GLY A 92 11.05 -27.27 6.63
C GLY A 92 11.27 -26.21 7.72
N ASN A 93 10.90 -24.96 7.46
CA ASN A 93 10.97 -23.90 8.47
C ASN A 93 9.74 -23.95 9.37
N SER A 94 9.93 -23.92 10.69
CA SER A 94 8.82 -23.84 11.62
C SER A 94 8.18 -22.46 11.60
N THR A 95 6.90 -22.39 11.29
CA THR A 95 6.08 -21.17 11.38
C THR A 95 5.25 -21.13 12.67
N HIS A 96 5.68 -21.88 13.70
CA HIS A 96 4.99 -22.01 14.99
C HIS A 96 3.54 -22.51 14.90
N GLY A 97 3.22 -23.28 13.86
CA GLY A 97 1.93 -23.96 13.69
C GLY A 97 0.73 -23.05 13.40
N GLN A 98 0.95 -21.77 13.13
CA GLN A 98 -0.14 -20.83 12.78
C GLN A 98 -0.12 -20.47 11.30
N LYS A 99 -0.92 -21.17 10.51
CA LYS A 99 -1.11 -20.86 9.10
C LYS A 99 -1.86 -19.54 8.89
N PHE A 100 -2.84 -19.26 9.74
CA PHE A 100 -3.63 -18.05 9.68
C PHE A 100 -3.51 -17.25 10.97
N LYS A 101 -3.18 -15.99 10.85
CA LYS A 101 -3.25 -15.01 11.93
C LYS A 101 -4.52 -14.19 11.73
N THR A 102 -5.41 -14.20 12.69
CA THR A 102 -6.64 -13.39 12.66
C THR A 102 -6.50 -12.22 13.62
N SER A 103 -7.08 -11.09 13.26
CA SER A 103 -7.07 -9.87 14.08
C SER A 103 -7.94 -10.02 15.34
N SER A 104 -8.93 -10.92 15.33
CA SER A 104 -9.79 -11.17 16.47
C SER A 104 -9.98 -12.65 16.71
N GLN A 105 -9.76 -13.08 17.98
CA GLN A 105 -10.05 -14.44 18.42
C GLN A 105 -11.56 -14.66 18.64
N ASN A 106 -12.31 -13.61 18.98
CA ASN A 106 -13.75 -13.64 19.14
C ASN A 106 -14.43 -12.89 18.01
N LYS A 107 -14.62 -13.59 16.89
CA LYS A 107 -15.24 -13.02 15.68
C LYS A 107 -16.63 -12.44 15.98
N LYS A 108 -17.46 -13.16 16.76
CA LYS A 108 -18.81 -12.70 17.06
C LYS A 108 -18.80 -11.36 17.79
N LEU A 109 -18.04 -11.25 18.86
CA LEU A 109 -17.95 -10.01 19.64
C LEU A 109 -17.40 -8.87 18.77
N PHE A 110 -16.40 -9.15 17.92
CA PHE A 110 -15.85 -8.19 16.99
C PHE A 110 -16.92 -7.65 16.03
N PHE A 111 -17.65 -8.55 15.36
CA PHE A 111 -18.71 -8.16 14.43
C PHE A 111 -19.84 -7.42 15.13
N ASP A 112 -20.32 -7.90 16.29
CA ASP A 112 -21.39 -7.25 17.06
C ASP A 112 -20.97 -5.80 17.43
N THR A 113 -19.72 -5.59 17.84
CA THR A 113 -19.19 -4.26 18.19
C THR A 113 -19.12 -3.34 16.97
N ILE A 114 -18.61 -3.81 15.85
CA ILE A 114 -18.48 -3.03 14.62
C ILE A 114 -19.84 -2.71 14.02
N ILE A 115 -20.70 -3.71 13.89
CA ILE A 115 -22.08 -3.54 13.38
C ILE A 115 -22.86 -2.55 14.22
N GLY A 116 -22.72 -2.59 15.56
CA GLY A 116 -23.36 -1.64 16.45
C GLY A 116 -22.95 -0.18 16.22
N GLN A 117 -21.82 0.08 15.56
CA GLN A 117 -21.33 1.41 15.25
C GLN A 117 -21.40 1.77 13.76
N ALA A 118 -21.97 0.93 12.92
CA ALA A 118 -21.99 1.15 11.47
C ALA A 118 -22.73 2.43 11.05
N ASN A 119 -23.61 2.96 11.90
CA ASN A 119 -24.32 4.20 11.64
C ASN A 119 -23.48 5.48 11.78
N ILE A 120 -22.33 5.40 12.45
CA ILE A 120 -21.47 6.56 12.73
C ILE A 120 -20.15 6.55 11.97
N VAL A 121 -19.78 5.44 11.33
CA VAL A 121 -18.51 5.35 10.59
C VAL A 121 -18.51 6.25 9.37
N ASP A 122 -17.43 6.99 9.19
CA ASP A 122 -17.22 7.90 8.06
C ASP A 122 -16.25 7.31 7.00
N GLN A 123 -15.28 6.52 7.44
CA GLN A 123 -14.27 5.95 6.55
C GLN A 123 -13.96 4.50 6.91
N ILE A 124 -13.86 3.66 5.90
CA ILE A 124 -13.46 2.25 6.03
C ILE A 124 -12.27 1.98 5.11
N TYR A 125 -11.18 1.50 5.70
CA TYR A 125 -9.99 1.06 4.98
C TYR A 125 -9.86 -0.46 5.05
N PHE A 126 -9.84 -1.12 3.90
CA PHE A 126 -9.59 -2.55 3.77
C PHE A 126 -8.17 -2.80 3.28
N ALA A 127 -7.37 -3.47 4.11
CA ALA A 127 -5.99 -3.82 3.84
C ALA A 127 -5.59 -5.13 4.55
N GLY A 128 -4.28 -5.44 4.57
CA GLY A 128 -3.70 -6.59 5.26
C GLY A 128 -4.03 -7.92 4.56
N GLY A 129 -3.08 -8.83 4.38
CA GLY A 129 -3.24 -9.93 3.46
C GLY A 129 -3.71 -9.45 2.09
N GLU A 130 -4.77 -10.06 1.57
CA GLU A 130 -5.50 -9.54 0.41
C GLU A 130 -6.99 -9.37 0.78
N PRO A 131 -7.53 -8.14 0.86
CA PRO A 131 -8.89 -7.91 1.33
C PRO A 131 -9.95 -8.55 0.42
N LEU A 132 -9.69 -8.64 -0.89
CA LEU A 132 -10.66 -9.14 -1.85
C LEU A 132 -10.89 -10.67 -1.76
N ILE A 133 -10.10 -11.40 -0.97
CA ILE A 133 -10.33 -12.83 -0.68
C ILE A 133 -10.72 -13.10 0.77
N GLN A 134 -10.98 -12.05 1.58
CA GLN A 134 -11.39 -12.18 2.98
C GLN A 134 -12.91 -12.32 3.08
N PRO A 135 -13.46 -13.37 3.66
CA PRO A 135 -14.91 -13.51 3.87
C PRO A 135 -15.50 -12.35 4.69
N GLU A 136 -14.78 -11.91 5.71
CA GLU A 136 -15.19 -10.83 6.61
C GLU A 136 -15.41 -9.50 5.89
N HIS A 137 -14.66 -9.24 4.83
CA HIS A 137 -14.84 -8.07 3.97
C HIS A 137 -16.28 -8.01 3.42
N TYR A 138 -16.79 -9.13 2.91
CA TYR A 138 -18.15 -9.18 2.35
C TYR A 138 -19.22 -9.08 3.40
N GLU A 139 -19.01 -9.65 4.58
CA GLU A 139 -19.95 -9.56 5.69
C GLU A 139 -20.14 -8.09 6.09
N ILE A 140 -19.06 -7.32 6.18
CA ILE A 140 -19.12 -5.88 6.45
C ILE A 140 -19.84 -5.14 5.32
N LEU A 141 -19.48 -5.38 4.06
CA LEU A 141 -20.11 -4.68 2.92
C LEU A 141 -21.61 -4.96 2.86
N LYS A 142 -22.03 -6.20 3.00
CA LYS A 142 -23.45 -6.58 3.02
C LYS A 142 -24.22 -5.86 4.14
N HIS A 143 -23.60 -5.75 5.31
CA HIS A 143 -24.23 -5.03 6.41
C HIS A 143 -24.36 -3.55 6.10
N ILE A 144 -23.26 -2.88 5.66
CA ILE A 144 -23.26 -1.45 5.30
C ILE A 144 -24.29 -1.14 4.21
N ASP A 145 -24.42 -2.02 3.21
CA ASP A 145 -25.41 -1.90 2.15
C ASP A 145 -26.84 -2.04 2.70
N SER A 146 -27.08 -3.04 3.56
CA SER A 146 -28.40 -3.29 4.16
C SER A 146 -28.94 -2.14 4.99
N ILE A 147 -28.06 -1.30 5.54
CA ILE A 147 -28.45 -0.08 6.30
C ILE A 147 -28.38 1.20 5.44
N ASN A 148 -28.28 1.08 4.11
CA ASN A 148 -28.22 2.18 3.15
C ASN A 148 -27.11 3.22 3.45
N ARG A 149 -25.90 2.74 3.74
CA ARG A 149 -24.75 3.61 4.02
C ARG A 149 -23.60 3.47 3.03
N ILE A 150 -23.68 2.57 2.07
CA ILE A 150 -22.58 2.29 1.12
C ILE A 150 -22.19 3.52 0.29
N ASP A 151 -23.14 4.42 0.04
CA ASP A 151 -22.90 5.67 -0.71
C ASP A 151 -22.52 6.88 0.18
N LYS A 152 -22.47 6.70 1.52
CA LYS A 152 -22.21 7.77 2.50
C LYS A 152 -20.84 7.66 3.15
N ILE A 153 -20.20 6.51 3.04
CA ILE A 153 -18.92 6.19 3.65
C ILE A 153 -17.81 6.37 2.61
N GLU A 154 -16.66 6.88 3.04
CA GLU A 154 -15.45 6.84 2.23
C GLU A 154 -14.80 5.47 2.36
N PHE A 155 -14.60 4.78 1.24
CA PHE A 155 -13.93 3.49 1.19
C PHE A 155 -12.52 3.63 0.63
N LEU A 156 -11.56 3.00 1.30
CA LEU A 156 -10.19 2.90 0.87
C LEU A 156 -9.79 1.42 0.80
N TYR A 157 -9.14 1.01 -0.28
CA TYR A 157 -8.62 -0.33 -0.49
C TYR A 157 -7.14 -0.31 -0.76
N SER A 158 -6.39 -1.25 -0.16
CA SER A 158 -5.08 -1.67 -0.67
C SER A 158 -5.18 -3.12 -1.12
N THR A 159 -5.04 -3.35 -2.42
CA THR A 159 -5.21 -4.68 -3.02
C THR A 159 -4.10 -4.99 -4.02
N ASN A 160 -3.77 -6.25 -4.18
CA ASN A 160 -2.89 -6.73 -5.23
C ASN A 160 -3.60 -6.83 -6.59
N LEU A 161 -4.90 -6.65 -6.61
CA LEU A 161 -5.79 -6.63 -7.77
C LEU A 161 -5.61 -7.85 -8.70
N THR A 162 -5.15 -8.99 -8.18
CA THR A 162 -5.03 -10.22 -8.98
C THR A 162 -6.38 -10.82 -9.33
N GLN A 163 -7.43 -10.39 -8.63
CA GLN A 163 -8.82 -10.78 -8.90
C GLN A 163 -9.77 -9.68 -8.44
N ILE A 164 -10.93 -9.59 -9.10
CA ILE A 164 -12.03 -8.65 -8.82
C ILE A 164 -13.33 -9.35 -8.47
N SER A 165 -13.26 -10.65 -8.25
CA SER A 165 -14.39 -11.48 -7.83
C SER A 165 -13.94 -12.49 -6.78
N TYR A 166 -14.85 -12.87 -5.89
CA TYR A 166 -14.65 -13.90 -4.90
C TYR A 166 -15.93 -14.71 -4.76
N LYS A 167 -15.81 -16.02 -5.05
CA LYS A 167 -16.99 -16.90 -5.20
C LYS A 167 -17.98 -16.32 -6.22
N ASP A 168 -19.21 -16.07 -5.80
CA ASP A 168 -20.31 -15.48 -6.58
C ASP A 168 -20.41 -13.95 -6.48
N GLN A 169 -19.46 -13.30 -5.78
CA GLN A 169 -19.45 -11.85 -5.55
C GLN A 169 -18.51 -11.15 -6.53
N ASN A 170 -18.98 -10.10 -7.20
CA ASN A 170 -18.19 -9.21 -8.02
C ASN A 170 -17.98 -7.88 -7.29
N PHE A 171 -16.71 -7.49 -7.07
CA PHE A 171 -16.39 -6.25 -6.35
C PHE A 171 -16.78 -4.99 -7.10
N VAL A 172 -16.71 -5.02 -8.42
CA VAL A 172 -17.04 -3.87 -9.27
C VAL A 172 -18.46 -3.41 -9.01
N GLU A 173 -19.38 -4.33 -8.75
CA GLU A 173 -20.77 -3.98 -8.46
C GLU A 173 -20.93 -3.27 -7.12
N TYR A 174 -20.12 -3.61 -6.11
CA TYR A 174 -20.07 -2.84 -4.85
C TYR A 174 -19.42 -1.48 -5.07
N TRP A 175 -18.30 -1.44 -5.79
CA TRP A 175 -17.54 -0.21 -6.01
C TRP A 175 -18.32 0.84 -6.80
N LYS A 176 -19.14 0.46 -7.76
CA LYS A 176 -20.04 1.37 -8.49
C LYS A 176 -20.99 2.12 -7.57
N ASN A 177 -21.43 1.48 -6.48
CA ASN A 177 -22.35 2.07 -5.50
C ASN A 177 -21.67 2.92 -4.44
N MET A 178 -20.35 2.84 -4.30
CA MET A 178 -19.55 3.62 -3.37
C MET A 178 -19.28 4.99 -3.97
N LYS A 179 -19.91 6.06 -3.47
CA LYS A 179 -19.72 7.42 -4.01
C LYS A 179 -18.32 7.99 -3.74
N ASN A 180 -17.68 7.58 -2.63
CA ASN A 180 -16.32 7.98 -2.27
C ASN A 180 -15.46 6.72 -2.16
N LEU A 181 -14.67 6.43 -3.19
CA LEU A 181 -13.86 5.22 -3.28
C LEU A 181 -12.43 5.54 -3.71
N LYS A 182 -11.46 4.98 -3.00
CA LYS A 182 -10.04 5.02 -3.35
C LYS A 182 -9.47 3.61 -3.36
N ILE A 183 -8.89 3.20 -4.48
CA ILE A 183 -8.25 1.89 -4.62
C ILE A 183 -6.75 2.08 -4.87
N LEU A 184 -5.94 1.55 -3.95
CA LEU A 184 -4.49 1.49 -4.05
C LEU A 184 -4.10 0.13 -4.63
N VAL A 185 -3.71 0.12 -5.90
CA VAL A 185 -3.30 -1.08 -6.62
C VAL A 185 -1.83 -1.36 -6.38
N SER A 186 -1.52 -2.40 -5.64
CA SER A 186 -0.16 -2.80 -5.33
C SER A 186 0.48 -3.53 -6.51
N LEU A 187 1.24 -2.82 -7.35
CA LEU A 187 1.97 -3.37 -8.49
C LEU A 187 3.39 -2.79 -8.52
N ASP A 188 4.41 -3.64 -8.54
CA ASP A 188 5.81 -3.22 -8.38
C ASP A 188 6.64 -3.35 -9.66
N GLU A 189 6.13 -4.02 -10.69
CA GLU A 189 6.88 -4.30 -11.92
C GLU A 189 5.91 -4.59 -13.09
N ILE A 190 6.35 -4.30 -14.30
CA ILE A 190 5.59 -4.46 -15.56
C ILE A 190 6.20 -5.53 -16.48
N ASP A 191 7.22 -6.22 -16.05
CA ASP A 191 7.75 -7.44 -16.69
C ASP A 191 7.19 -8.65 -15.95
N GLU A 192 6.58 -9.59 -16.67
CA GLU A 192 5.89 -10.77 -16.10
C GLU A 192 6.82 -11.61 -15.21
N SER A 193 8.05 -11.86 -15.67
CA SER A 193 9.00 -12.71 -14.93
C SER A 193 9.48 -12.03 -13.65
N ARG A 194 9.76 -10.72 -13.73
CA ARG A 194 10.17 -9.91 -12.58
C ARG A 194 9.05 -9.73 -11.59
N LEU A 195 7.85 -9.44 -12.08
CA LEU A 195 6.66 -9.34 -11.23
C LEU A 195 6.42 -10.66 -10.48
N ASN A 196 6.51 -11.79 -11.19
CA ASN A 196 6.35 -13.11 -10.59
C ASN A 196 7.43 -13.38 -9.52
N TYR A 197 8.65 -12.87 -9.68
CA TYR A 197 9.70 -12.97 -8.66
C TYR A 197 9.40 -12.07 -7.46
N ILE A 198 9.03 -10.80 -7.70
CA ILE A 198 8.81 -9.81 -6.63
C ILE A 198 7.49 -10.08 -5.89
N ARG A 199 6.44 -10.52 -6.60
CA ARG A 199 5.08 -10.76 -6.08
C ARG A 199 4.55 -12.15 -6.45
N TYR A 200 5.30 -13.21 -6.09
CA TYR A 200 4.95 -14.59 -6.44
C TYR A 200 3.56 -15.00 -5.92
N PRO A 201 2.71 -15.68 -6.70
CA PRO A 201 2.78 -15.99 -8.13
C PRO A 201 1.91 -15.05 -8.98
N ALA A 202 2.07 -13.75 -8.84
CA ALA A 202 1.28 -12.75 -9.59
C ALA A 202 1.42 -12.95 -11.11
N LYS A 203 0.32 -12.64 -11.82
CA LYS A 203 0.23 -12.67 -13.27
C LYS A 203 -0.07 -11.27 -13.80
N LEU A 204 0.89 -10.65 -14.49
CA LEU A 204 0.73 -9.29 -15.00
C LEU A 204 -0.49 -9.11 -15.92
N PRO A 205 -0.76 -10.01 -16.89
CA PRO A 205 -1.92 -9.84 -17.78
C PRO A 205 -3.25 -9.77 -17.02
N ALA A 206 -3.42 -10.57 -15.96
CA ALA A 206 -4.64 -10.54 -15.16
C ALA A 206 -4.80 -9.22 -14.39
N ILE A 207 -3.72 -8.68 -13.84
CA ILE A 207 -3.75 -7.39 -13.14
C ILE A 207 -4.05 -6.26 -14.12
N ILE A 208 -3.42 -6.25 -15.30
CA ILE A 208 -3.65 -5.23 -16.32
C ILE A 208 -5.10 -5.27 -16.82
N GLU A 209 -5.66 -6.45 -17.01
CA GLU A 209 -7.08 -6.57 -17.38
C GLU A 209 -7.99 -6.02 -16.29
N ASN A 210 -7.72 -6.32 -15.02
CA ASN A 210 -8.48 -5.77 -13.91
C ASN A 210 -8.33 -4.24 -13.81
N ILE A 211 -7.14 -3.67 -14.12
CA ILE A 211 -6.95 -2.21 -14.21
C ILE A 211 -7.84 -1.59 -15.31
N LYS A 212 -7.94 -2.22 -16.49
CA LYS A 212 -8.84 -1.74 -17.55
C LYS A 212 -10.28 -1.74 -17.07
N ILE A 213 -10.71 -2.79 -16.36
CA ILE A 213 -12.05 -2.86 -15.77
C ILE A 213 -12.28 -1.72 -14.77
N LEU A 214 -11.29 -1.34 -13.96
CA LEU A 214 -11.39 -0.17 -13.09
C LEU A 214 -11.59 1.11 -13.91
N ASN A 215 -10.81 1.32 -14.97
CA ASN A 215 -10.93 2.51 -15.84
C ASN A 215 -12.31 2.62 -16.52
N GLU A 216 -12.89 1.50 -16.90
CA GLU A 216 -14.21 1.46 -17.55
C GLU A 216 -15.37 1.72 -16.57
N ASN A 217 -15.20 1.35 -15.30
CA ASN A 217 -16.31 1.30 -14.35
C ASN A 217 -16.25 2.38 -13.26
N LEU A 218 -15.07 2.92 -12.96
CA LEU A 218 -14.87 3.98 -11.95
C LEU A 218 -14.70 5.32 -12.67
N THR A 219 -15.81 5.96 -12.99
CA THR A 219 -15.83 7.13 -13.89
C THR A 219 -16.14 8.45 -13.18
N THR A 220 -16.48 8.41 -11.90
CA THR A 220 -16.78 9.63 -11.14
C THR A 220 -15.53 10.24 -10.50
N GLU A 221 -15.51 11.56 -10.29
CA GLU A 221 -14.37 12.25 -9.67
C GLU A 221 -13.99 11.74 -8.29
N LYS A 222 -14.94 11.14 -7.56
CA LYS A 222 -14.75 10.62 -6.21
C LYS A 222 -14.47 9.10 -6.16
N GLN A 223 -14.54 8.44 -7.31
CA GLN A 223 -14.16 7.03 -7.46
C GLN A 223 -12.81 6.99 -8.15
N ARG A 224 -11.76 6.79 -7.39
CA ARG A 224 -10.38 6.91 -7.86
C ARG A 224 -9.60 5.65 -7.57
N TRP A 225 -8.65 5.35 -8.42
CA TRP A 225 -7.65 4.36 -8.16
C TRP A 225 -6.26 4.88 -8.54
N MET A 226 -5.24 4.34 -7.92
CA MET A 226 -3.86 4.66 -8.21
C MET A 226 -2.97 3.43 -8.04
N VAL A 227 -1.86 3.41 -8.73
CA VAL A 227 -0.84 2.38 -8.54
C VAL A 227 0.07 2.77 -7.38
N THR A 228 0.37 1.79 -6.53
CA THR A 228 1.24 1.98 -5.37
C THR A 228 2.44 1.04 -5.42
N PRO A 229 3.43 1.32 -6.27
CA PRO A 229 4.64 0.52 -6.31
C PRO A 229 5.47 0.71 -5.04
N THR A 230 6.03 -0.39 -4.55
CA THR A 230 6.99 -0.38 -3.46
C THR A 230 8.40 -0.47 -4.04
N TRP A 231 9.03 0.70 -4.15
CA TRP A 231 10.36 0.84 -4.73
C TRP A 231 11.44 0.32 -3.78
N ASN A 232 12.25 -0.57 -4.31
CA ASN A 232 13.32 -1.26 -3.58
C ASN A 232 14.51 -1.54 -4.52
N ILE A 233 15.54 -2.21 -4.05
CA ILE A 233 16.75 -2.45 -4.84
C ILE A 233 16.50 -3.29 -6.11
N LEU A 234 15.38 -4.04 -6.17
CA LEU A 234 15.07 -4.94 -7.28
C LEU A 234 14.36 -4.24 -8.45
N ASN A 235 13.66 -3.12 -8.20
CA ASN A 235 12.80 -2.48 -9.20
C ASN A 235 13.03 -0.98 -9.41
N THR A 236 13.67 -0.25 -8.49
CA THR A 236 13.83 1.22 -8.60
C THR A 236 14.55 1.66 -9.87
N HIS A 237 15.49 0.85 -10.39
CA HIS A 237 16.18 1.14 -11.67
C HIS A 237 15.25 1.12 -12.88
N ARG A 238 14.02 0.65 -12.75
CA ARG A 238 13.01 0.54 -13.81
C ARG A 238 11.84 1.52 -13.65
N ILE A 239 11.96 2.51 -12.77
CA ILE A 239 10.89 3.46 -12.48
C ILE A 239 10.39 4.16 -13.77
N LYS A 240 11.30 4.57 -14.67
CA LYS A 240 10.93 5.13 -15.97
C LYS A 240 10.10 4.15 -16.79
N ASN A 241 10.59 2.93 -16.98
CA ASN A 241 9.90 1.90 -17.77
C ASN A 241 8.50 1.60 -17.23
N PHE A 242 8.35 1.59 -15.90
CA PHE A 242 7.06 1.37 -15.24
C PHE A 242 6.05 2.46 -15.60
N VAL A 243 6.44 3.73 -15.45
CA VAL A 243 5.56 4.88 -15.74
C VAL A 243 5.28 5.00 -17.24
N GLU A 244 6.30 4.81 -18.08
CA GLU A 244 6.20 4.80 -19.54
C GLU A 244 5.21 3.74 -20.03
N TYR A 245 5.29 2.51 -19.49
CA TYR A 245 4.36 1.44 -19.84
C TYR A 245 2.90 1.81 -19.55
N PHE A 246 2.62 2.40 -18.38
CA PHE A 246 1.28 2.85 -18.03
C PHE A 246 0.79 3.96 -18.96
N HIS A 247 1.69 4.88 -19.30
CA HIS A 247 1.39 5.98 -20.23
C HIS A 247 1.10 5.48 -21.64
N GLU A 248 2.00 4.70 -22.22
CA GLU A 248 1.90 4.20 -23.61
C GLU A 248 0.70 3.26 -23.83
N ASN A 249 0.30 2.51 -22.79
CA ASN A 249 -0.84 1.61 -22.85
C ASN A 249 -2.16 2.25 -22.37
N ASN A 250 -2.19 3.57 -22.13
CA ASN A 250 -3.36 4.31 -21.63
C ASN A 250 -3.98 3.68 -20.37
N LEU A 251 -3.13 3.22 -19.45
CA LEU A 251 -3.57 2.53 -18.23
C LEU A 251 -3.80 3.49 -17.06
N PHE A 252 -3.28 4.71 -17.12
CA PHE A 252 -3.55 5.69 -16.08
C PHE A 252 -5.01 6.11 -16.05
N PRO A 253 -5.61 6.31 -14.86
CA PRO A 253 -6.93 6.89 -14.76
C PRO A 253 -6.93 8.32 -15.30
N GLN A 254 -8.07 8.79 -15.76
CA GLN A 254 -8.20 10.15 -16.30
C GLN A 254 -7.78 11.22 -15.26
N ALA A 255 -8.02 10.96 -13.97
CA ALA A 255 -7.59 11.81 -12.86
C ALA A 255 -6.07 12.05 -12.82
N PHE A 256 -5.25 11.13 -13.32
CA PHE A 256 -3.79 11.30 -13.42
C PHE A 256 -3.39 12.55 -14.21
N TYR A 257 -4.14 12.88 -15.26
CA TYR A 257 -3.86 14.05 -16.10
C TYR A 257 -4.58 15.33 -15.64
N GLN A 258 -5.66 15.21 -14.87
CA GLN A 258 -6.58 16.31 -14.57
C GLN A 258 -6.52 16.82 -13.13
N SER A 259 -6.09 15.99 -12.19
CA SER A 259 -6.12 16.33 -10.76
C SER A 259 -4.79 16.90 -10.27
N SER A 260 -4.86 17.94 -9.43
CA SER A 260 -3.74 18.44 -8.63
C SER A 260 -3.62 17.71 -7.30
N GLU A 261 -4.61 16.92 -6.93
CA GLU A 261 -4.61 16.18 -5.67
C GLU A 261 -3.73 14.92 -5.79
N TRP A 262 -3.28 14.39 -4.68
CA TRP A 262 -2.49 13.15 -4.56
C TRP A 262 -3.14 11.94 -5.26
N GLU A 263 -4.38 12.06 -5.58
CA GLU A 263 -5.33 11.01 -5.89
C GLU A 263 -5.39 10.63 -7.38
N GLY A 264 -4.45 11.03 -8.18
CA GLY A 264 -4.37 10.60 -9.58
C GLY A 264 -2.98 10.16 -9.99
N ASP A 265 -2.00 10.36 -9.11
CA ASP A 265 -0.60 10.04 -9.40
C ASP A 265 -0.22 8.64 -8.89
N ILE A 266 0.95 8.17 -9.28
CA ILE A 266 1.57 6.99 -8.71
C ILE A 266 1.93 7.31 -7.26
N HIS A 267 1.39 6.55 -6.33
CA HIS A 267 1.76 6.68 -4.92
C HIS A 267 3.06 5.91 -4.65
N ASN A 268 4.18 6.60 -4.76
CA ASN A 268 5.51 6.02 -4.61
C ASN A 268 5.82 5.68 -3.15
N ILE A 269 5.96 4.40 -2.85
CA ILE A 269 6.42 3.90 -1.56
C ILE A 269 7.90 3.52 -1.68
N ILE A 270 8.78 4.20 -0.95
CA ILE A 270 10.19 3.80 -0.84
C ILE A 270 10.29 2.82 0.32
N LEU A 271 10.78 1.61 0.05
CA LEU A 271 10.86 0.54 1.03
C LEU A 271 11.91 0.85 2.11
N LEU A 272 11.50 0.78 3.37
CA LEU A 272 12.38 0.88 4.53
C LEU A 272 12.64 -0.50 5.17
N HIS A 273 11.61 -1.35 5.19
CA HIS A 273 11.67 -2.68 5.78
C HIS A 273 11.02 -3.72 4.87
N PRO A 274 11.67 -4.86 4.65
CA PRO A 274 12.95 -5.28 5.23
C PRO A 274 14.12 -4.42 4.69
N ASN A 275 15.02 -4.02 5.58
CA ASN A 275 16.07 -3.03 5.28
C ASN A 275 17.05 -3.50 4.19
N TYR A 276 17.31 -4.81 4.06
CA TYR A 276 18.18 -5.39 3.03
C TYR A 276 17.64 -5.24 1.60
N LEU A 277 16.35 -4.96 1.44
CA LEU A 277 15.74 -4.60 0.15
C LEU A 277 15.61 -3.09 -0.03
N SER A 278 15.90 -2.28 0.98
CA SER A 278 15.88 -0.82 0.85
C SER A 278 16.94 -0.35 -0.13
N ILE A 279 16.61 0.67 -0.92
CA ILE A 279 17.61 1.32 -1.80
C ILE A 279 18.74 1.98 -1.00
N SER A 280 18.51 2.35 0.26
CA SER A 280 19.53 2.87 1.18
C SER A 280 20.61 1.82 1.51
N ALA A 281 20.26 0.54 1.47
CA ALA A 281 21.16 -0.59 1.72
C ALA A 281 21.93 -1.06 0.48
N ALA A 282 21.66 -0.46 -0.69
CA ALA A 282 22.33 -0.85 -1.92
C ALA A 282 23.84 -0.53 -1.86
N PRO A 283 24.71 -1.37 -2.47
CA PRO A 283 26.13 -1.06 -2.63
C PRO A 283 26.35 0.25 -3.42
N ASP A 284 27.44 0.96 -3.16
CA ASP A 284 27.69 2.27 -3.76
C ASP A 284 27.60 2.29 -5.28
N PHE A 285 28.17 1.27 -5.96
CA PHE A 285 28.09 1.17 -7.42
C PHE A 285 26.64 1.08 -7.90
N TRP A 286 25.77 0.41 -7.11
CA TRP A 286 24.35 0.30 -7.42
C TRP A 286 23.59 1.58 -7.10
N LYS A 287 23.91 2.24 -5.99
CA LYS A 287 23.38 3.59 -5.67
C LYS A 287 23.67 4.58 -6.78
N GLU A 288 24.90 4.58 -7.31
CA GLU A 288 25.27 5.42 -8.45
C GLU A 288 24.50 5.06 -9.73
N HIS A 289 24.26 3.76 -9.98
CA HIS A 289 23.41 3.33 -11.07
C HIS A 289 21.96 3.82 -10.89
N LEU A 290 21.40 3.66 -9.69
CA LEU A 290 20.04 4.13 -9.38
C LEU A 290 19.90 5.65 -9.54
N LYS A 291 20.89 6.43 -9.11
CA LYS A 291 20.89 7.89 -9.33
C LYS A 291 20.85 8.26 -10.81
N LYS A 292 21.61 7.54 -11.65
CA LYS A 292 21.56 7.74 -13.12
C LYS A 292 20.18 7.42 -13.70
N GLN A 293 19.55 6.32 -13.25
CA GLN A 293 18.20 5.95 -13.71
C GLN A 293 17.13 6.94 -13.24
N LEU A 294 17.26 7.47 -12.03
CA LEU A 294 16.37 8.51 -11.52
C LEU A 294 16.51 9.81 -12.34
N ASN A 295 17.73 10.22 -12.71
CA ASN A 295 17.96 11.37 -13.55
C ASN A 295 17.28 11.22 -14.94
N ILE A 296 17.46 10.06 -15.57
CA ILE A 296 16.82 9.73 -16.85
C ILE A 296 15.29 9.78 -16.72
N TYR A 297 14.75 9.25 -15.61
CA TYR A 297 13.33 9.29 -15.33
C TYR A 297 12.83 10.72 -15.11
N GLU A 298 13.56 11.54 -14.35
CA GLU A 298 13.22 12.93 -14.06
C GLU A 298 13.14 13.76 -15.35
N GLU A 299 14.15 13.68 -16.20
CA GLU A 299 14.19 14.38 -17.49
C GLU A 299 13.03 13.93 -18.38
N TRP A 300 12.84 12.63 -18.54
CA TRP A 300 11.76 12.07 -19.35
C TRP A 300 10.37 12.46 -18.83
N TYR A 301 10.14 12.40 -17.51
CA TYR A 301 8.84 12.73 -16.93
C TYR A 301 8.48 14.21 -17.13
N LYS A 302 9.47 15.10 -16.94
CA LYS A 302 9.30 16.54 -17.17
C LYS A 302 9.03 16.87 -18.63
N ASP A 303 9.65 16.14 -19.56
CA ASP A 303 9.49 16.35 -20.99
C ASP A 303 8.22 15.70 -21.55
N GLN A 304 7.89 14.49 -21.15
CA GLN A 304 6.82 13.71 -21.76
C GLN A 304 5.50 13.72 -20.97
N ILE A 305 5.52 13.75 -19.64
CA ILE A 305 4.31 13.61 -18.82
C ILE A 305 3.77 14.95 -18.33
N ILE A 306 4.63 15.84 -17.85
CA ILE A 306 4.19 17.15 -17.34
C ILE A 306 3.41 17.97 -18.38
N PRO A 307 3.80 18.02 -19.67
CA PRO A 307 3.03 18.76 -20.68
C PRO A 307 1.61 18.24 -20.90
N LEU A 308 1.37 16.95 -20.60
CA LEU A 308 0.04 16.32 -20.73
C LEU A 308 -0.88 16.63 -19.56
N LYS A 309 -0.33 17.06 -18.42
CA LYS A 309 -1.13 17.50 -17.28
C LYS A 309 -1.94 18.74 -17.63
N ASN A 310 -3.16 18.81 -17.11
CA ASN A 310 -4.01 19.99 -17.26
C ASN A 310 -3.24 21.25 -16.78
N TRP A 311 -3.32 22.33 -17.53
CA TRP A 311 -2.55 23.55 -17.24
C TRP A 311 -2.80 24.13 -15.84
N HIS A 312 -4.01 23.99 -15.30
CA HIS A 312 -4.36 24.43 -13.93
C HIS A 312 -3.61 23.70 -12.82
N VAL A 313 -3.14 22.48 -13.08
CA VAL A 313 -2.49 21.63 -12.07
C VAL A 313 -1.00 21.41 -12.36
N ARG A 314 -0.49 21.94 -13.47
CA ARG A 314 0.87 21.67 -13.95
C ARG A 314 1.94 22.08 -12.96
N ASP A 315 1.87 23.29 -12.42
CA ASP A 315 2.88 23.79 -11.48
C ASP A 315 2.90 22.98 -10.18
N VAL A 316 1.72 22.62 -9.66
CA VAL A 316 1.60 21.78 -8.48
C VAL A 316 2.13 20.36 -8.77
N SER A 317 1.89 19.84 -9.97
CA SER A 317 2.41 18.53 -10.39
C SER A 317 3.94 18.53 -10.48
N ILE A 318 4.55 19.60 -10.99
CA ILE A 318 6.00 19.76 -11.01
C ILE A 318 6.56 19.76 -9.58
N GLN A 319 6.03 20.59 -8.69
CA GLN A 319 6.50 20.70 -7.32
C GLN A 319 6.42 19.35 -6.56
N ARG A 320 5.33 18.61 -6.78
CA ARG A 320 5.15 17.27 -6.20
C ARG A 320 6.15 16.27 -6.75
N PHE A 321 6.31 16.25 -8.05
CA PHE A 321 7.27 15.37 -8.71
C PHE A 321 8.69 15.65 -8.22
N ASP A 322 9.11 16.93 -8.16
CA ASP A 322 10.42 17.32 -7.62
C ASP A 322 10.60 16.90 -6.17
N HIS A 323 9.53 17.00 -5.36
CA HIS A 323 9.55 16.50 -3.97
C HIS A 323 9.73 14.97 -3.91
N GLU A 324 9.03 14.22 -4.75
CA GLU A 324 9.17 12.75 -4.81
C GLU A 324 10.58 12.35 -5.26
N ILE A 325 11.12 12.96 -6.29
CA ILE A 325 12.49 12.70 -6.75
C ILE A 325 13.50 12.99 -5.64
N LYS A 326 13.34 14.09 -4.92
CA LYS A 326 14.18 14.42 -3.76
C LYS A 326 14.12 13.34 -2.67
N ARG A 327 12.96 12.74 -2.42
CA ARG A 327 12.82 11.63 -1.46
C ARG A 327 13.67 10.41 -1.86
N PHE A 328 13.69 10.06 -3.16
CA PHE A 328 14.55 8.99 -3.66
C PHE A 328 16.03 9.29 -3.45
N TYR A 329 16.47 10.50 -3.80
CA TYR A 329 17.86 10.90 -3.57
C TYR A 329 18.25 10.90 -2.09
N ASN A 330 17.37 11.36 -1.21
CA ASN A 330 17.59 11.31 0.24
C ASN A 330 17.72 9.86 0.72
N ALA A 331 16.85 8.96 0.27
CA ALA A 331 16.93 7.55 0.63
C ALA A 331 18.22 6.88 0.11
N LEU A 332 18.70 7.24 -1.09
CA LEU A 332 19.97 6.73 -1.63
C LEU A 332 21.21 7.25 -0.89
N ASN A 333 21.11 8.43 -0.31
CA ASN A 333 22.21 9.03 0.46
C ASN A 333 22.18 8.64 1.95
N ASP A 334 21.13 7.97 2.38
CA ASP A 334 20.99 7.49 3.76
C ASP A 334 21.86 6.24 3.99
N GLU A 335 22.45 6.12 5.19
CA GLU A 335 23.25 4.96 5.57
C GLU A 335 22.43 4.08 6.51
N ILE A 336 22.14 2.86 6.06
CA ILE A 336 21.42 1.87 6.86
C ILE A 336 22.36 0.73 7.23
N THR A 337 22.42 0.39 8.52
CA THR A 337 23.08 -0.84 8.97
C THR A 337 22.21 -2.04 8.62
N ILE A 338 22.73 -2.95 7.80
CA ILE A 338 22.04 -4.17 7.42
C ILE A 338 22.15 -5.19 8.55
N ASP A 339 21.00 -5.70 9.02
CA ASP A 339 20.99 -6.87 9.90
C ASP A 339 21.19 -8.14 9.04
N SER A 340 22.43 -8.65 9.08
CA SER A 340 22.83 -9.83 8.29
C SER A 340 22.08 -11.11 8.64
N SER A 341 21.56 -11.21 9.87
CA SER A 341 20.80 -12.40 10.31
C SER A 341 19.45 -12.53 9.60
N TYR A 342 18.85 -11.40 9.24
CA TYR A 342 17.57 -11.38 8.51
C TYR A 342 17.77 -11.75 7.02
N HIS A 343 18.91 -11.41 6.47
CA HIS A 343 19.28 -11.71 5.09
C HIS A 343 19.33 -13.22 4.80
N GLN A 344 19.94 -14.00 5.68
CA GLN A 344 20.04 -15.46 5.54
C GLN A 344 18.68 -16.15 5.65
N ASN A 345 17.80 -15.66 6.51
CA ASN A 345 16.51 -16.29 6.77
C ASN A 345 15.44 -16.06 5.69
N MET A 346 15.56 -15.03 4.87
CA MET A 346 14.54 -14.66 3.89
C MET A 346 15.00 -14.82 2.44
N LEU A 347 16.27 -14.61 2.10
CA LEU A 347 16.75 -14.74 0.72
C LEU A 347 17.09 -16.19 0.36
N GLU A 348 17.62 -17.00 1.27
CA GLU A 348 17.80 -18.43 1.03
C GLU A 348 16.51 -19.15 0.61
N PRO A 349 15.34 -18.88 1.23
CA PRO A 349 14.07 -19.39 0.73
C PRO A 349 13.74 -18.94 -0.70
N LEU A 350 13.94 -17.68 -1.03
CA LEU A 350 13.65 -17.16 -2.38
C LEU A 350 14.54 -17.80 -3.43
N ASP A 351 15.83 -17.94 -3.17
CA ASP A 351 16.77 -18.64 -4.06
C ASP A 351 16.42 -20.11 -4.26
N LYS A 352 15.92 -20.77 -3.22
CA LYS A 352 15.47 -22.17 -3.30
C LYS A 352 14.17 -22.33 -4.09
N ILE A 353 13.26 -21.35 -4.00
CA ILE A 353 12.02 -21.30 -4.79
C ILE A 353 12.38 -21.11 -6.26
N ASP A 354 13.24 -20.16 -6.57
CA ASP A 354 13.67 -19.87 -7.94
C ASP A 354 14.36 -21.08 -8.57
N ARG A 355 15.28 -21.76 -7.88
CA ARG A 355 15.95 -23.00 -8.36
C ARG A 355 14.99 -24.16 -8.63
N LYS A 356 13.83 -24.24 -7.98
CA LYS A 356 12.82 -25.28 -8.25
C LYS A 356 11.83 -24.86 -9.34
N SER A 357 11.56 -23.58 -9.51
CA SER A 357 10.69 -23.06 -10.57
C SER A 357 11.41 -22.92 -11.92
N THR A 358 12.71 -22.70 -11.92
CA THR A 358 13.57 -22.54 -13.11
C THR A 358 13.91 -23.84 -13.85
N ARG A 359 13.28 -24.98 -13.54
CA ARG A 359 13.25 -26.10 -14.50
C ARG A 359 12.45 -25.78 -15.77
N LEU A 360 11.83 -24.61 -15.84
CA LEU A 360 11.16 -24.09 -17.03
C LEU A 360 11.63 -22.65 -17.29
N ASN A 361 12.64 -22.54 -18.17
CA ASN A 361 13.22 -21.33 -18.76
C ASN A 361 14.32 -20.61 -17.97
N SER A 362 15.53 -21.09 -18.18
CA SER A 362 16.79 -20.39 -17.97
C SER A 362 16.92 -19.23 -18.95
N SER A 363 16.68 -18.01 -18.51
CA SER A 363 17.37 -16.84 -19.03
C SER A 363 17.58 -15.83 -17.92
N HIS A 364 18.66 -16.01 -17.22
CA HIS A 364 19.59 -15.06 -16.61
C HIS A 364 19.05 -13.80 -15.95
N ILE A 365 18.77 -13.87 -14.65
CA ILE A 365 19.19 -12.81 -13.74
C ILE A 365 20.09 -13.45 -12.68
N THR A 366 21.37 -13.61 -13.00
CA THR A 366 22.39 -13.92 -12.02
C THR A 366 22.82 -12.60 -11.40
N ILE A 367 22.22 -12.23 -10.26
CA ILE A 367 22.85 -11.26 -9.36
C ILE A 367 23.84 -12.10 -8.53
N SER A 368 25.05 -12.30 -9.05
CA SER A 368 26.14 -12.84 -8.25
C SER A 368 26.56 -11.75 -7.27
N TYR A 369 26.18 -11.90 -6.01
CA TYR A 369 26.83 -11.19 -4.92
C TYR A 369 28.23 -11.82 -4.74
N ALA A 370 29.25 -11.18 -5.31
CA ALA A 370 30.62 -11.39 -4.83
C ALA A 370 30.75 -10.63 -3.50
N VAL A 371 31.06 -11.36 -2.43
CA VAL A 371 31.42 -10.86 -1.12
C VAL A 371 32.70 -10.02 -1.22
#